data_01a3c5147e2dea9ab3ff8a224723d166
#
_entry.id   01a3c5147e2dea9ab3ff8a224723d166
#
_cell.length_a   1.000
_cell.length_b   1.000
_cell.length_c   1.000
_cell.angle_alpha   90.00
_cell.angle_beta   90.00
_cell.angle_gamma   90.00
#
_symmetry.space_group_name_H-M   'P 1'
#
loop_
_entity.id
_entity.type
_entity.pdbx_description
1 polymer ?
#
loop_
_entity_poly.entity_id
_entity_poly.type
_entity_poly.pdbx_seq_one_letter_code
_entity_poly.pdbx_strand_id
1 'polypeptide(L)'
;GKHFLRWGFWKKAMPPYKKEFFKYCMNEQEESLKEEVFADLVPESGKVYTQMALHWFDKTKAAYVDFSRISCPVLVISGTKDKMTHPNIARRTAKNYRDSFLVSLTGADHMYESGKFQQKTLKVIKGWSQQNGFVD
;
A
#
# COMPACT_ATOMS: atom_id res chain seq x y z
N GLY A 1 -15.23 -7.18 0.00
CA GLY A 1 -16.35 -6.51 -0.49
C GLY A 1 -17.20 -7.24 -1.51
N LYS A 2 -18.06 -6.49 -2.19
CA LYS A 2 -19.08 -6.98 -3.13
C LYS A 2 -18.55 -7.83 -4.29
N HIS A 3 -17.29 -7.69 -4.66
CA HIS A 3 -16.66 -8.49 -5.72
C HIS A 3 -16.63 -9.97 -5.42
N PHE A 4 -16.34 -10.35 -4.17
CA PHE A 4 -16.23 -11.76 -3.75
C PHE A 4 -17.58 -12.50 -3.78
N LEU A 5 -18.70 -11.77 -3.89
CA LEU A 5 -20.04 -12.36 -4.02
C LEU A 5 -20.40 -12.75 -5.47
N ARG A 6 -19.56 -12.39 -6.46
CA ARG A 6 -19.81 -12.73 -7.87
C ARG A 6 -19.13 -14.04 -8.20
N TRP A 7 -19.90 -15.07 -8.52
CA TRP A 7 -19.36 -16.36 -8.95
C TRP A 7 -18.31 -16.20 -10.07
N GLY A 8 -17.15 -16.84 -9.92
CA GLY A 8 -16.07 -16.74 -10.89
C GLY A 8 -15.30 -15.42 -10.87
N PHE A 9 -15.40 -14.61 -9.78
CA PHE A 9 -14.68 -13.32 -9.68
C PHE A 9 -13.17 -13.45 -9.93
N TRP A 10 -12.56 -14.59 -9.57
CA TRP A 10 -11.14 -14.88 -9.82
C TRP A 10 -10.73 -14.97 -11.29
N LYS A 11 -11.71 -15.04 -12.22
CA LYS A 11 -11.48 -15.04 -13.67
C LYS A 11 -11.84 -13.71 -14.33
N LYS A 12 -12.21 -12.70 -13.56
CA LYS A 12 -12.76 -11.44 -14.08
C LYS A 12 -11.89 -10.27 -13.66
N ALA A 13 -11.91 -9.21 -14.48
CA ALA A 13 -11.40 -7.91 -14.08
C ALA A 13 -12.28 -7.33 -12.95
N MET A 14 -11.62 -6.73 -11.97
CA MET A 14 -12.23 -6.16 -10.77
C MET A 14 -12.14 -4.64 -10.85
N PRO A 15 -13.20 -3.94 -11.30
CA PRO A 15 -13.16 -2.48 -11.36
C PRO A 15 -13.09 -1.88 -9.96
N PRO A 16 -12.42 -0.73 -9.79
CA PRO A 16 -12.40 -0.02 -8.52
C PRO A 16 -13.80 0.49 -8.15
N TYR A 17 -14.09 0.55 -6.85
CA TYR A 17 -15.31 1.18 -6.35
C TYR A 17 -14.98 2.54 -5.75
N LYS A 18 -15.50 3.62 -6.35
CA LYS A 18 -15.21 5.00 -5.99
C LYS A 18 -15.41 5.29 -4.50
N LYS A 19 -16.57 4.92 -3.96
CA LYS A 19 -16.90 5.15 -2.55
C LYS A 19 -15.91 4.50 -1.60
N GLU A 20 -15.55 3.25 -1.86
CA GLU A 20 -14.62 2.50 -1.06
C GLU A 20 -13.19 3.04 -1.20
N PHE A 21 -12.77 3.38 -2.42
CA PHE A 21 -11.46 3.96 -2.69
C PHE A 21 -11.29 5.29 -1.95
N PHE A 22 -12.26 6.21 -2.05
CA PHE A 22 -12.22 7.49 -1.33
C PHE A 22 -12.20 7.30 0.18
N LYS A 23 -13.01 6.37 0.70
CA LYS A 23 -13.14 6.11 2.14
C LYS A 23 -11.90 5.48 2.76
N TYR A 24 -11.23 4.57 2.06
CA TYR A 24 -10.16 3.77 2.64
C TYR A 24 -8.77 4.18 2.18
N CYS A 25 -8.62 4.67 0.95
CA CYS A 25 -7.32 5.02 0.39
C CYS A 25 -7.03 6.51 0.45
N MET A 26 -8.03 7.38 0.20
CA MET A 26 -7.84 8.82 0.07
C MET A 26 -8.67 9.63 1.09
N ASN A 27 -8.84 9.12 2.30
CA ASN A 27 -9.74 9.72 3.29
C ASN A 27 -9.28 11.08 3.85
N GLU A 28 -8.05 11.48 3.63
CA GLU A 28 -7.48 12.76 4.08
C GLU A 28 -7.08 13.69 2.91
N GLN A 29 -7.34 13.29 1.65
CA GLN A 29 -7.03 14.08 0.46
C GLN A 29 -8.17 15.02 0.06
N GLU A 30 -7.83 16.05 -0.74
CA GLU A 30 -8.81 16.98 -1.33
C GLU A 30 -9.69 16.27 -2.37
N GLU A 31 -10.96 16.69 -2.49
CA GLU A 31 -11.94 16.01 -3.34
C GLU A 31 -11.54 16.02 -4.83
N SER A 32 -10.96 17.15 -5.31
CA SER A 32 -10.47 17.27 -6.68
C SER A 32 -9.39 16.23 -7.02
N LEU A 33 -8.44 16.02 -6.10
CA LEU A 33 -7.39 15.01 -6.28
C LEU A 33 -7.95 13.59 -6.23
N LYS A 34 -8.94 13.33 -5.37
CA LYS A 34 -9.61 12.01 -5.32
C LYS A 34 -10.27 11.66 -6.65
N GLU A 35 -10.94 12.64 -7.27
CA GLU A 35 -11.58 12.45 -8.57
C GLU A 35 -10.56 12.24 -9.68
N GLU A 36 -9.50 13.03 -9.72
CA GLU A 36 -8.39 12.89 -10.67
C GLU A 36 -7.76 11.49 -10.59
N VAL A 37 -7.31 11.10 -9.41
CA VAL A 37 -6.67 9.78 -9.21
C VAL A 37 -7.63 8.64 -9.52
N PHE A 38 -8.91 8.77 -9.16
CA PHE A 38 -9.89 7.72 -9.44
C PHE A 38 -10.14 7.54 -10.93
N ALA A 39 -10.10 8.62 -11.72
CA ALA A 39 -10.30 8.58 -13.17
C ALA A 39 -9.20 7.76 -13.90
N ASP A 40 -7.99 7.71 -13.33
CA ASP A 40 -6.86 6.97 -13.89
C ASP A 40 -6.81 5.50 -13.44
N LEU A 41 -7.67 5.08 -12.51
CA LEU A 41 -7.68 3.70 -12.03
C LEU A 41 -8.23 2.75 -13.09
N VAL A 42 -7.52 1.65 -13.28
CA VAL A 42 -7.92 0.55 -14.15
C VAL A 42 -8.40 -0.66 -13.33
N PRO A 43 -9.18 -1.57 -13.94
CA PRO A 43 -9.57 -2.81 -13.28
C PRO A 43 -8.38 -3.70 -12.93
N GLU A 44 -8.39 -4.26 -11.73
CA GLU A 44 -7.36 -5.18 -11.26
C GLU A 44 -7.73 -6.65 -11.52
N SER A 45 -6.75 -7.54 -11.52
CA SER A 45 -6.95 -8.96 -11.72
C SER A 45 -7.68 -9.62 -10.55
N GLY A 46 -8.82 -10.27 -10.81
CA GLY A 46 -9.52 -11.06 -9.81
C GLY A 46 -8.68 -12.24 -9.29
N LYS A 47 -7.76 -12.77 -10.12
CA LYS A 47 -6.82 -13.83 -9.68
C LYS A 47 -5.86 -13.30 -8.62
N VAL A 48 -5.29 -12.10 -8.81
CA VAL A 48 -4.41 -11.46 -7.82
C VAL A 48 -5.15 -11.24 -6.51
N TYR A 49 -6.37 -10.68 -6.55
CA TYR A 49 -7.20 -10.53 -5.35
C TYR A 49 -7.46 -11.86 -4.64
N THR A 50 -7.71 -12.93 -5.39
CA THR A 50 -7.94 -14.26 -4.80
C THR A 50 -6.69 -14.78 -4.11
N GLN A 51 -5.53 -14.68 -4.75
CA GLN A 51 -4.25 -15.14 -4.19
C GLN A 51 -3.87 -14.33 -2.93
N MET A 52 -4.13 -13.03 -2.91
CA MET A 52 -3.91 -12.19 -1.73
C MET A 52 -4.88 -12.51 -0.58
N ALA A 53 -6.18 -12.63 -0.89
CA ALA A 53 -7.22 -12.85 0.12
C ALA A 53 -7.20 -14.27 0.70
N LEU A 54 -6.81 -15.25 -0.10
CA LEU A 54 -6.79 -16.67 0.25
C LEU A 54 -5.36 -17.25 0.17
N HIS A 55 -4.37 -16.46 0.59
CA HIS A 55 -2.95 -16.79 0.44
C HIS A 55 -2.56 -18.14 1.09
N TRP A 56 -3.27 -18.57 2.14
CA TRP A 56 -3.04 -19.88 2.77
C TRP A 56 -3.47 -21.07 1.90
N PHE A 57 -4.33 -20.86 0.91
CA PHE A 57 -4.69 -21.89 -0.09
C PHE A 57 -3.87 -21.78 -1.38
N ASP A 58 -3.07 -20.72 -1.53
CA ASP A 58 -2.24 -20.52 -2.71
C ASP A 58 -0.99 -21.41 -2.67
N LYS A 59 -1.05 -22.53 -3.42
CA LYS A 59 0.07 -23.47 -3.53
C LYS A 59 1.33 -22.83 -4.16
N THR A 60 1.17 -21.75 -4.91
CA THR A 60 2.28 -21.04 -5.55
C THR A 60 3.03 -20.12 -4.58
N LYS A 61 2.42 -19.85 -3.40
CA LYS A 61 2.95 -18.91 -2.40
C LYS A 61 3.27 -17.53 -2.99
N ALA A 62 2.45 -17.05 -3.95
CA ALA A 62 2.70 -15.81 -4.69
C ALA A 62 2.80 -14.55 -3.79
N ALA A 63 2.15 -14.57 -2.61
CA ALA A 63 2.21 -13.49 -1.64
C ALA A 63 3.24 -13.73 -0.50
N TYR A 64 4.04 -14.81 -0.59
CA TYR A 64 5.03 -15.11 0.44
C TYR A 64 6.30 -14.27 0.24
N VAL A 65 6.78 -13.68 1.32
CA VAL A 65 8.06 -12.96 1.36
C VAL A 65 8.99 -13.66 2.34
N ASP A 66 10.13 -14.14 1.84
CA ASP A 66 11.21 -14.62 2.69
C ASP A 66 12.08 -13.44 3.17
N PHE A 67 11.72 -12.90 4.31
CA PHE A 67 12.41 -11.75 4.89
C PHE A 67 13.88 -12.02 5.22
N SER A 68 14.27 -13.29 5.43
CA SER A 68 15.66 -13.67 5.75
C SER A 68 16.62 -13.43 4.57
N ARG A 69 16.09 -13.40 3.35
CA ARG A 69 16.85 -13.16 2.12
C ARG A 69 17.02 -11.68 1.77
N ILE A 70 16.39 -10.79 2.52
CA ILE A 70 16.47 -9.34 2.30
C ILE A 70 17.54 -8.78 3.22
N SER A 71 18.70 -8.49 2.64
CA SER A 71 19.89 -8.01 3.36
C SER A 71 20.14 -6.50 3.22
N CYS A 72 19.46 -5.84 2.29
CA CYS A 72 19.55 -4.39 2.12
C CYS A 72 18.74 -3.65 3.20
N PRO A 73 19.08 -2.39 3.52
CA PRO A 73 18.24 -1.53 4.34
C PRO A 73 16.83 -1.37 3.74
N VAL A 74 15.80 -1.32 4.59
CA VAL A 74 14.40 -1.22 4.19
C VAL A 74 13.76 -0.01 4.86
N LEU A 75 13.17 0.87 4.06
CA LEU A 75 12.33 1.95 4.55
C LEU A 75 10.85 1.52 4.50
N VAL A 76 10.19 1.53 5.65
CA VAL A 76 8.74 1.31 5.75
C VAL A 76 8.06 2.64 6.07
N ILE A 77 7.16 3.08 5.21
CA ILE A 77 6.39 4.32 5.42
C ILE A 77 4.92 3.95 5.64
N SER A 78 4.25 4.64 6.55
CA SER A 78 2.83 4.45 6.82
C SER A 78 2.17 5.76 7.23
N GLY A 79 0.98 6.02 6.70
CA GLY A 79 0.14 7.11 7.16
C GLY A 79 -0.55 6.78 8.49
N THR A 80 -0.61 7.73 9.44
CA THR A 80 -1.30 7.48 10.74
C THR A 80 -2.81 7.42 10.62
N LYS A 81 -3.38 7.89 9.50
CA LYS A 81 -4.80 7.85 9.13
C LYS A 81 -5.12 6.86 8.02
N ASP A 82 -4.16 5.99 7.67
CA ASP A 82 -4.36 4.94 6.67
C ASP A 82 -5.44 3.96 7.14
N LYS A 83 -6.53 3.89 6.38
CA LYS A 83 -7.66 2.98 6.62
C LYS A 83 -7.61 1.73 5.74
N MET A 84 -6.76 1.74 4.71
CA MET A 84 -6.54 0.59 3.84
C MET A 84 -5.54 -0.39 4.47
N THR A 85 -4.37 0.12 4.84
CA THR A 85 -3.32 -0.65 5.53
C THR A 85 -3.07 -0.03 6.90
N HIS A 86 -3.75 -0.55 7.91
CA HIS A 86 -3.67 0.00 9.26
C HIS A 86 -2.22 0.12 9.75
N PRO A 87 -1.83 1.23 10.41
CA PRO A 87 -0.44 1.49 10.86
C PRO A 87 0.21 0.35 11.65
N ASN A 88 -0.57 -0.45 12.35
CA ASN A 88 -0.05 -1.64 13.04
C ASN A 88 0.48 -2.71 12.09
N ILE A 89 -0.05 -2.81 10.86
CA ILE A 89 0.46 -3.73 9.84
C ILE A 89 1.86 -3.27 9.42
N ALA A 90 2.04 -1.99 9.12
CA ALA A 90 3.36 -1.43 8.78
C ALA A 90 4.39 -1.67 9.89
N ARG A 91 4.01 -1.46 11.17
CA ARG A 91 4.89 -1.77 12.31
C ARG A 91 5.29 -3.25 12.38
N ARG A 92 4.34 -4.15 12.13
CA ARG A 92 4.61 -5.60 12.11
C ARG A 92 5.49 -5.97 10.93
N THR A 93 5.24 -5.38 9.76
CA THR A 93 6.05 -5.57 8.56
C THR A 93 7.49 -5.14 8.79
N ALA A 94 7.72 -3.94 9.34
CA ALA A 94 9.06 -3.45 9.65
C ALA A 94 9.84 -4.41 10.56
N LYS A 95 9.19 -5.00 11.56
CA LYS A 95 9.84 -5.96 12.49
C LYS A 95 10.32 -7.26 11.83
N ASN A 96 9.84 -7.59 10.63
CA ASN A 96 10.25 -8.80 9.93
C ASN A 96 11.58 -8.62 9.19
N TYR A 97 12.01 -7.38 8.93
CA TYR A 97 13.28 -7.11 8.26
C TYR A 97 14.41 -6.98 9.29
N ARG A 98 15.58 -7.45 8.92
CA ARG A 98 16.80 -7.37 9.76
C ARG A 98 17.25 -5.92 9.97
N ASP A 99 17.19 -5.12 8.90
CA ASP A 99 17.58 -3.71 8.89
C ASP A 99 16.43 -2.90 8.32
N SER A 100 15.61 -2.31 9.18
CA SER A 100 14.44 -1.53 8.77
C SER A 100 14.30 -0.24 9.54
N PHE A 101 13.88 0.81 8.83
CA PHE A 101 13.52 2.10 9.39
C PHE A 101 12.04 2.38 9.13
N LEU A 102 11.26 2.57 10.20
CA LEU A 102 9.82 2.84 10.09
C LEU A 102 9.54 4.33 10.30
N VAL A 103 8.86 4.94 9.32
CA VAL A 103 8.36 6.31 9.42
C VAL A 103 6.84 6.33 9.42
N SER A 104 6.25 6.96 10.45
CA SER A 104 4.81 7.20 10.52
C SER A 104 4.52 8.66 10.14
N LEU A 105 3.86 8.87 9.00
CA LEU A 105 3.46 10.21 8.53
C LEU A 105 2.19 10.66 9.23
N THR A 106 2.32 11.61 10.14
CA THR A 106 1.19 12.13 10.92
C THR A 106 0.12 12.74 10.02
N GLY A 107 -1.12 12.32 10.20
CA GLY A 107 -2.29 12.81 9.46
C GLY A 107 -2.44 12.24 8.06
N ALA A 108 -1.47 11.49 7.54
CA ALA A 108 -1.52 10.93 6.20
C ALA A 108 -2.41 9.69 6.11
N ASP A 109 -3.05 9.52 4.97
CA ASP A 109 -3.82 8.33 4.57
C ASP A 109 -2.96 7.35 3.78
N HIS A 110 -3.60 6.44 3.02
CA HIS A 110 -2.92 5.43 2.23
C HIS A 110 -2.16 6.01 1.03
N MET A 111 -2.66 7.11 0.45
CA MET A 111 -2.08 7.78 -0.73
C MET A 111 -1.15 8.92 -0.32
N TYR A 112 -0.26 8.67 0.65
CA TYR A 112 0.68 9.66 1.19
C TYR A 112 1.76 10.09 0.18
N GLU A 113 1.92 9.41 -0.94
CA GLU A 113 2.80 9.79 -2.05
C GLU A 113 2.19 10.87 -2.96
N SER A 114 0.95 11.26 -2.71
CA SER A 114 0.22 12.27 -3.51
C SER A 114 -0.31 13.43 -2.67
N GLY A 115 -0.73 14.49 -3.37
CA GLY A 115 -1.36 15.66 -2.78
C GLY A 115 -0.55 16.32 -1.68
N LYS A 116 -1.22 16.73 -0.62
CA LYS A 116 -0.62 17.50 0.50
C LYS A 116 0.48 16.75 1.27
N PHE A 117 0.56 15.43 1.14
CA PHE A 117 1.56 14.62 1.85
C PHE A 117 2.81 14.33 1.01
N GLN A 118 2.74 14.53 -0.32
CA GLN A 118 3.79 14.17 -1.27
C GLN A 118 5.16 14.73 -0.89
N GLN A 119 5.26 16.04 -0.64
CA GLN A 119 6.53 16.69 -0.31
C GLN A 119 7.17 16.12 0.97
N LYS A 120 6.34 15.84 1.97
CA LYS A 120 6.80 15.23 3.23
C LYS A 120 7.31 13.81 2.99
N THR A 121 6.62 13.04 2.18
CA THR A 121 7.00 11.67 1.80
C THR A 121 8.31 11.67 1.03
N LEU A 122 8.46 12.52 0.02
CA LEU A 122 9.69 12.67 -0.75
C LEU A 122 10.88 13.07 0.11
N LYS A 123 10.68 14.01 1.06
CA LYS A 123 11.73 14.40 2.01
C LYS A 123 12.20 13.23 2.87
N VAL A 124 11.27 12.39 3.33
CA VAL A 124 11.60 11.17 4.10
C VAL A 124 12.41 10.20 3.26
N ILE A 125 11.96 9.91 2.03
CA ILE A 125 12.65 8.99 1.12
C ILE A 125 14.06 9.51 0.81
N LYS A 126 14.19 10.79 0.42
CA LYS A 126 15.48 11.39 0.10
C LYS A 126 16.44 11.33 1.28
N GLY A 127 16.00 11.75 2.48
CA GLY A 127 16.85 11.75 3.67
C GLY A 127 17.31 10.34 4.05
N TRP A 128 16.41 9.35 3.98
CA TRP A 128 16.76 7.96 4.23
C TRP A 128 17.73 7.41 3.17
N SER A 129 17.50 7.72 1.89
CA SER A 129 18.38 7.29 0.78
C SER A 129 19.80 7.86 0.92
N GLN A 130 19.92 9.12 1.31
CA GLN A 130 21.23 9.76 1.57
C GLN A 130 21.94 9.12 2.76
N GLN A 131 21.24 8.86 3.87
CA GLN A 131 21.80 8.21 5.05
C GLN A 131 22.34 6.80 4.78
N ASN A 132 21.78 6.12 3.78
CA ASN A 132 22.18 4.76 3.39
C ASN A 132 23.09 4.72 2.15
N GLY A 133 23.53 5.89 1.63
CA GLY A 133 24.46 5.98 0.51
C GLY A 133 23.89 5.56 -0.83
N PHE A 134 22.55 5.67 -1.00
CA PHE A 134 21.90 5.34 -2.27
C PHE A 134 21.84 6.52 -3.25
N VAL A 135 21.92 7.74 -2.74
CA VAL A 135 21.96 8.98 -3.51
C VAL A 135 22.85 10.01 -2.83
N ASP A 136 23.40 10.95 -3.60
CA ASP A 136 24.21 12.07 -3.12
C ASP A 136 23.35 13.18 -2.50
#